data_99392b8c05619f7bb644c50ce6e73437
#
_entry.id   99392b8c05619f7bb644c50ce6e73437
#
_cell.length_a   1.000
_cell.length_b   1.000
_cell.length_c   1.000
_cell.angle_alpha   90.00
_cell.angle_beta   90.00
_cell.angle_gamma   90.00
#
_symmetry.space_group_name_H-M   'P 1'
#
loop_
_entity.id
_entity.type
_entity.pdbx_description
1 polymer ?
#
loop_
_entity_poly.entity_id
_entity_poly.type
_entity_poly.pdbx_seq_one_letter_code
_entity_poly.pdbx_strand_id
1 'polypeptide(L)'
;MLRLTRPLFRQALKSSTGITGLAVHPNPLPELIKTYESTLSALSTIPQSSVYRQGVEALTRHKLSIVKGVNGDIQQAETQLKEGQIEESLDIASDELSLVAKMAEWKAWEPLEDKPEPGQWEYPGTATPSS
;
A
#
# COMPACT_ATOMS: atom_id res chain seq x y z
N MET A 1 44.77 -19.40 -8.96
CA MET A 1 43.74 -18.95 -8.02
C MET A 1 42.47 -18.67 -8.77
N LEU A 2 41.55 -19.60 -8.71
CA LEU A 2 40.18 -19.34 -9.22
C LEU A 2 39.49 -18.36 -8.28
N ARG A 3 39.42 -17.11 -8.72
CA ARG A 3 38.48 -16.20 -8.09
C ARG A 3 37.09 -16.70 -8.44
N LEU A 4 36.45 -17.31 -7.46
CA LEU A 4 35.01 -17.46 -7.49
C LEU A 4 34.42 -16.04 -7.47
N THR A 5 34.27 -15.46 -8.66
CA THR A 5 33.34 -14.38 -8.81
C THR A 5 32.01 -14.95 -8.33
N ARG A 6 31.55 -14.48 -7.18
CA ARG A 6 30.16 -14.66 -6.80
C ARG A 6 29.37 -14.33 -8.04
N PRO A 7 28.52 -15.23 -8.57
CA PRO A 7 27.58 -14.80 -9.54
C PRO A 7 26.85 -13.64 -8.87
N LEU A 8 27.06 -12.44 -9.37
CA LEU A 8 26.13 -11.39 -9.14
C LEU A 8 24.81 -11.99 -9.59
N PHE A 9 24.00 -12.44 -8.63
CA PHE A 9 22.59 -12.63 -8.88
C PHE A 9 22.02 -11.25 -9.19
N ARG A 10 22.35 -10.74 -10.36
CA ARG A 10 21.43 -9.94 -11.10
C ARG A 10 20.27 -10.90 -11.29
N GLN A 11 19.27 -10.75 -10.46
CA GLN A 11 17.98 -11.34 -10.79
C GLN A 11 17.74 -10.96 -12.22
N ALA A 12 17.78 -11.97 -13.09
CA ALA A 12 17.60 -11.75 -14.51
C ALA A 12 16.33 -10.93 -14.61
N LEU A 13 16.48 -9.66 -15.05
CA LEU A 13 15.34 -8.78 -15.25
C LEU A 13 14.41 -9.53 -16.17
N LYS A 14 13.22 -9.87 -15.68
CA LYS A 14 12.17 -10.45 -16.51
C LYS A 14 11.94 -9.51 -17.69
N SER A 15 11.71 -10.06 -18.87
CA SER A 15 11.54 -9.27 -20.07
C SER A 15 10.22 -8.48 -20.09
N SER A 16 9.23 -8.94 -19.35
CA SER A 16 7.90 -8.37 -19.28
C SER A 16 7.20 -8.80 -18.00
N THR A 17 6.27 -7.98 -17.50
CA THR A 17 5.34 -8.39 -16.43
C THR A 17 4.20 -9.26 -16.96
N GLY A 18 3.96 -9.26 -18.27
CA GLY A 18 2.80 -9.90 -18.90
C GLY A 18 1.49 -9.13 -18.70
N ILE A 19 1.53 -7.98 -18.05
CA ILE A 19 0.35 -7.14 -17.77
C ILE A 19 0.45 -5.86 -18.59
N THR A 20 -0.59 -5.58 -19.37
CA THR A 20 -0.64 -4.36 -20.19
C THR A 20 -0.62 -3.12 -19.30
N GLY A 21 0.25 -2.17 -19.63
CA GLY A 21 0.40 -0.92 -18.87
C GLY A 21 1.29 -1.02 -17.63
N LEU A 22 1.80 -2.21 -17.31
CA LEU A 22 2.69 -2.42 -16.18
C LEU A 22 4.09 -2.81 -16.70
N ALA A 23 5.03 -1.86 -16.63
CA ALA A 23 6.40 -2.06 -17.04
C ALA A 23 7.24 -2.73 -15.95
N VAL A 24 8.23 -3.51 -16.35
CA VAL A 24 9.23 -4.07 -15.42
C VAL A 24 10.02 -2.94 -14.78
N HIS A 25 10.14 -2.97 -13.46
CA HIS A 25 10.95 -1.99 -12.73
C HIS A 25 12.36 -2.52 -12.51
N PRO A 26 13.41 -1.72 -12.82
CA PRO A 26 14.81 -2.19 -12.72
C PRO A 26 15.26 -2.38 -11.26
N ASN A 27 14.69 -1.69 -10.30
CA ASN A 27 15.09 -1.71 -8.90
C ASN A 27 13.88 -1.54 -7.95
N PRO A 28 12.99 -2.55 -7.88
CA PRO A 28 11.68 -2.38 -7.26
C PRO A 28 11.73 -2.27 -5.73
N LEU A 29 12.55 -3.04 -5.04
CA LEU A 29 12.52 -3.09 -3.57
C LEU A 29 12.93 -1.77 -2.91
N PRO A 30 14.03 -1.09 -3.30
CA PRO A 30 14.35 0.22 -2.75
C PRO A 30 13.28 1.27 -3.03
N GLU A 31 12.69 1.26 -4.22
CA GLU A 31 11.60 2.18 -4.57
C GLU A 31 10.35 1.93 -3.71
N LEU A 32 10.04 0.66 -3.47
CA LEU A 32 8.92 0.27 -2.61
C LEU A 32 9.14 0.72 -1.16
N ILE A 33 10.34 0.53 -0.62
CA ILE A 33 10.70 1.02 0.71
C ILE A 33 10.53 2.54 0.81
N LYS A 34 11.04 3.26 -0.16
CA LYS A 34 10.93 4.72 -0.24
C LYS A 34 9.47 5.17 -0.27
N THR A 35 8.65 4.51 -1.08
CA THR A 35 7.22 4.82 -1.20
C THR A 35 6.49 4.58 0.13
N TYR A 36 6.76 3.47 0.80
CA TYR A 36 6.16 3.19 2.12
C TYR A 36 6.60 4.20 3.18
N GLU A 37 7.86 4.57 3.20
CA GLU A 37 8.38 5.59 4.14
C GLU A 37 7.75 6.96 3.87
N SER A 38 7.58 7.32 2.59
CA SER A 38 6.88 8.54 2.18
C SER A 38 5.41 8.53 2.61
N THR A 39 4.73 7.39 2.47
CA THR A 39 3.34 7.22 2.92
C THR A 39 3.23 7.40 4.43
N LEU A 40 4.10 6.79 5.21
CA LEU A 40 4.11 6.96 6.67
C LEU A 40 4.36 8.41 7.08
N SER A 41 5.26 9.10 6.39
CA SER A 41 5.51 10.53 6.61
C SER A 41 4.29 11.37 6.27
N ALA A 42 3.65 11.12 5.13
CA ALA A 42 2.45 11.84 4.71
C ALA A 42 1.27 11.62 5.66
N LEU A 43 1.13 10.43 6.23
CA LEU A 43 0.09 10.12 7.22
C LEU A 43 0.18 10.97 8.49
N SER A 44 1.35 11.53 8.79
CA SER A 44 1.52 12.41 9.94
C SER A 44 0.66 13.68 9.88
N THR A 45 0.24 14.08 8.67
CA THR A 45 -0.65 15.24 8.47
C THR A 45 -2.11 14.95 8.82
N ILE A 46 -2.48 13.69 8.97
CA ILE A 46 -3.83 13.24 9.33
C ILE A 46 -3.89 12.96 10.83
N PRO A 47 -4.95 13.35 11.54
CA PRO A 47 -5.08 13.09 12.98
C PRO A 47 -5.03 11.59 13.32
N GLN A 48 -4.42 11.23 14.43
CA GLN A 48 -4.36 9.84 14.89
C GLN A 48 -5.72 9.21 15.19
N SER A 49 -6.72 10.03 15.45
CA SER A 49 -8.10 9.57 15.64
C SER A 49 -8.77 9.06 14.37
N SER A 50 -8.20 9.39 13.20
CA SER A 50 -8.71 8.89 11.92
C SER A 50 -8.53 7.38 11.80
N VAL A 51 -9.61 6.66 11.58
CA VAL A 51 -9.59 5.22 11.34
C VAL A 51 -8.81 4.88 10.07
N TYR A 52 -8.93 5.69 9.04
CA TYR A 52 -8.16 5.57 7.81
C TYR A 52 -6.65 5.61 8.11
N ARG A 53 -6.19 6.61 8.85
CA ARG A 53 -4.77 6.71 9.22
C ARG A 53 -4.30 5.49 10.00
N GLN A 54 -5.07 5.05 10.99
CA GLN A 54 -4.72 3.88 11.80
C GLN A 54 -4.56 2.62 10.96
N GLY A 55 -5.51 2.38 10.05
CA GLY A 55 -5.48 1.21 9.17
C GLY A 55 -4.32 1.24 8.19
N VAL A 56 -4.14 2.35 7.48
CA VAL A 56 -3.06 2.50 6.49
C VAL A 56 -1.69 2.49 7.14
N GLU A 57 -1.54 3.12 8.28
CA GLU A 57 -0.28 3.13 9.03
C GLU A 57 0.13 1.72 9.46
N ALA A 58 -0.79 0.96 10.02
CA ALA A 58 -0.54 -0.42 10.43
C ALA A 58 -0.17 -1.32 9.24
N LEU A 59 -0.93 -1.22 8.16
CA LEU A 59 -0.68 -2.01 6.94
C LEU A 59 0.66 -1.64 6.29
N THR A 60 0.95 -0.36 6.16
CA THR A 60 2.19 0.12 5.54
C THR A 60 3.42 -0.28 6.36
N ARG A 61 3.36 -0.18 7.67
CA ARG A 61 4.43 -0.67 8.56
C ARG A 61 4.65 -2.16 8.43
N HIS A 62 3.58 -2.94 8.34
CA HIS A 62 3.67 -4.38 8.14
C HIS A 62 4.36 -4.72 6.81
N LYS A 63 3.92 -4.11 5.72
CA LYS A 63 4.52 -4.30 4.39
C LYS A 63 5.99 -3.85 4.37
N LEU A 64 6.29 -2.72 4.97
CA LEU A 64 7.66 -2.21 5.07
C LEU A 64 8.57 -3.19 5.83
N SER A 65 8.10 -3.79 6.91
CA SER A 65 8.85 -4.79 7.66
C SER A 65 9.15 -6.04 6.82
N ILE A 66 8.18 -6.48 6.01
CA ILE A 66 8.36 -7.60 5.08
C ILE A 66 9.44 -7.26 4.06
N VAL A 67 9.34 -6.13 3.39
CA VAL A 67 10.27 -5.74 2.32
C VAL A 67 11.69 -5.54 2.85
N LYS A 68 11.85 -4.97 4.04
CA LYS A 68 13.15 -4.84 4.69
C LYS A 68 13.72 -6.19 5.13
N GLY A 69 12.86 -7.11 5.54
CA GLY A 69 13.25 -8.43 6.03
C GLY A 69 13.73 -9.41 4.96
N VAL A 70 13.35 -9.21 3.71
CA VAL A 70 13.73 -10.13 2.62
C VAL A 70 15.13 -9.89 2.05
N ASN A 71 15.82 -8.82 2.47
CA ASN A 71 17.21 -8.52 2.11
C ASN A 71 17.50 -8.57 0.59
N GLY A 72 16.62 -8.00 -0.22
CA GLY A 72 16.79 -7.89 -1.66
C GLY A 72 16.26 -9.08 -2.47
N ASP A 73 15.62 -10.07 -1.85
CA ASP A 73 14.98 -11.19 -2.55
C ASP A 73 13.57 -10.83 -3.00
N ILE A 74 13.42 -10.53 -4.29
CA ILE A 74 12.14 -10.13 -4.88
C ILE A 74 11.11 -11.26 -4.82
N GLN A 75 11.48 -12.51 -5.10
CA GLN A 75 10.54 -13.62 -5.04
C GLN A 75 9.97 -13.83 -3.64
N GLN A 76 10.82 -13.71 -2.64
CA GLN A 76 10.39 -13.83 -1.25
C GLN A 76 9.48 -12.68 -0.84
N ALA A 77 9.77 -11.45 -1.30
CA ALA A 77 8.90 -10.30 -1.10
C ALA A 77 7.52 -10.52 -1.73
N GLU A 78 7.46 -10.94 -2.97
CA GLU A 78 6.20 -11.25 -3.67
C GLU A 78 5.39 -12.32 -2.94
N THR A 79 6.04 -13.38 -2.46
CA THR A 79 5.39 -14.47 -1.73
C THR A 79 4.81 -14.00 -0.38
N GLN A 80 5.53 -13.14 0.33
CA GLN A 80 5.12 -12.66 1.65
C GLN A 80 4.09 -11.52 1.57
N LEU A 81 4.20 -10.62 0.59
CA LEU A 81 3.25 -9.54 0.36
C LEU A 81 1.91 -10.06 -0.16
N LYS A 82 1.92 -11.13 -0.95
CA LYS A 82 0.72 -11.75 -1.55
C LYS A 82 -0.10 -10.79 -2.42
N GLU A 83 0.59 -9.90 -3.11
CA GLU A 83 -0.01 -8.89 -3.99
C GLU A 83 0.28 -9.13 -5.47
N GLY A 84 0.81 -10.30 -5.81
CA GLY A 84 1.24 -10.63 -7.17
C GLY A 84 2.68 -10.22 -7.42
N GLN A 85 2.95 -9.66 -8.60
CA GLN A 85 4.29 -9.21 -8.96
C GLN A 85 4.69 -7.96 -8.17
N ILE A 86 5.99 -7.75 -7.99
CA ILE A 86 6.49 -6.61 -7.21
C ILE A 86 6.10 -5.25 -7.84
N GLU A 87 5.95 -5.21 -9.16
CA GLU A 87 5.50 -4.02 -9.87
C GLU A 87 4.04 -3.69 -9.55
N GLU A 88 3.20 -4.69 -9.32
CA GLU A 88 1.82 -4.49 -8.83
C GLU A 88 1.83 -3.90 -7.42
N SER A 89 2.72 -4.39 -6.55
CA SER A 89 2.90 -3.82 -5.21
C SER A 89 3.36 -2.36 -5.26
N LEU A 90 4.22 -2.01 -6.22
CA LEU A 90 4.65 -0.63 -6.45
C LEU A 90 3.49 0.27 -6.87
N ASP A 91 2.64 -0.19 -7.79
CA ASP A 91 1.45 0.56 -8.21
C ASP A 91 0.50 0.78 -7.02
N ILE A 92 0.20 -0.27 -6.26
CA ILE A 92 -0.65 -0.18 -5.07
C ILE A 92 -0.06 0.82 -4.06
N ALA A 93 1.24 0.77 -3.81
CA ALA A 93 1.90 1.67 -2.88
C ALA A 93 1.89 3.13 -3.35
N SER A 94 2.08 3.35 -4.64
CA SER A 94 2.02 4.67 -5.26
C SER A 94 0.61 5.27 -5.20
N ASP A 95 -0.38 4.45 -5.48
CA ASP A 95 -1.80 4.86 -5.41
C ASP A 95 -2.19 5.21 -3.97
N GLU A 96 -1.75 4.42 -2.99
CA GLU A 96 -2.00 4.71 -1.58
C GLU A 96 -1.34 6.02 -1.15
N LEU A 97 -0.12 6.30 -1.58
CA LEU A 97 0.55 7.57 -1.29
C LEU A 97 -0.24 8.76 -1.86
N SER A 98 -0.74 8.62 -3.07
CA SER A 98 -1.59 9.64 -3.70
C SER A 98 -2.91 9.82 -2.96
N LEU A 99 -3.51 8.72 -2.50
CA LEU A 99 -4.75 8.75 -1.73
C LEU A 99 -4.57 9.42 -0.36
N VAL A 100 -3.46 9.20 0.31
CA VAL A 100 -3.17 9.88 1.60
C VAL A 100 -3.22 11.39 1.44
N ALA A 101 -2.62 11.93 0.39
CA ALA A 101 -2.66 13.36 0.10
C ALA A 101 -4.10 13.87 -0.11
N LYS A 102 -4.91 13.11 -0.84
CA LYS A 102 -6.32 13.43 -1.07
C LYS A 102 -7.16 13.32 0.20
N MET A 103 -6.96 12.31 1.01
CA MET A 103 -7.65 12.13 2.28
C MET A 103 -7.35 13.27 3.25
N ALA A 104 -6.13 13.78 3.26
CA ALA A 104 -5.75 14.96 4.04
C ALA A 104 -6.46 16.23 3.53
N GLU A 105 -6.50 16.42 2.21
CA GLU A 105 -7.19 17.55 1.56
C GLU A 105 -8.70 17.54 1.85
N TRP A 106 -9.33 16.38 1.74
CA TRP A 106 -10.78 16.20 1.96
C TRP A 106 -11.17 16.19 3.43
N LYS A 107 -10.22 16.10 4.34
CA LYS A 107 -10.48 15.95 5.79
C LYS A 107 -11.49 14.83 6.06
N ALA A 108 -11.19 13.65 5.49
CA ALA A 108 -12.11 12.51 5.48
C ALA A 108 -12.44 11.94 6.87
N TRP A 109 -11.75 12.37 7.91
CA TRP A 109 -12.02 12.02 9.31
C TRP A 109 -13.09 12.88 9.96
N GLU A 110 -13.51 13.98 9.33
CA GLU A 110 -14.54 14.85 9.84
C GLU A 110 -15.94 14.25 9.60
N PRO A 111 -16.93 14.52 10.45
CA PRO A 111 -18.30 14.10 10.21
C PRO A 111 -18.84 14.76 8.94
N LEU A 112 -19.91 14.16 8.40
CA LEU A 112 -20.61 14.72 7.24
C LEU A 112 -21.07 16.16 7.51
N GLU A 113 -20.84 17.04 6.53
CA GLU A 113 -21.33 18.43 6.59
C GLU A 113 -22.86 18.47 6.69
N ASP A 114 -23.53 17.68 5.85
CA ASP A 114 -24.97 17.50 5.88
C ASP A 114 -25.30 16.09 6.41
N LYS A 115 -26.10 16.02 7.48
CA LYS A 115 -26.55 14.74 8.01
C LYS A 115 -27.59 14.14 7.06
N PRO A 116 -27.52 12.82 6.79
CA PRO A 116 -28.52 12.16 5.98
C PRO A 116 -29.89 12.18 6.66
N GLU A 117 -30.95 12.20 5.84
CA GLU A 117 -32.32 12.11 6.32
C GLU A 117 -32.53 10.81 7.12
N PRO A 118 -33.37 10.84 8.17
CA PRO A 118 -33.70 9.63 8.93
C PRO A 118 -34.21 8.52 8.01
N GLY A 119 -33.68 7.32 8.17
CA GLY A 119 -34.08 6.15 7.40
C GLY A 119 -33.38 5.97 6.06
N GLN A 120 -32.56 6.92 5.59
CA GLN A 120 -31.91 6.88 4.29
C GLN A 120 -30.93 5.70 4.16
N TRP A 121 -30.22 5.33 5.21
CA TRP A 121 -29.22 4.27 5.25
C TRP A 121 -29.72 2.99 5.94
N GLU A 122 -31.03 2.84 6.11
CA GLU A 122 -31.60 1.64 6.66
C GLU A 122 -31.69 0.55 5.60
N TYR A 123 -31.22 -0.66 5.93
CA TYR A 123 -31.33 -1.80 5.03
C TYR A 123 -32.78 -2.35 5.05
N PRO A 124 -33.34 -2.74 3.86
CA PRO A 124 -34.63 -3.37 3.82
C PRO A 124 -34.67 -4.63 4.70
N GLY A 125 -35.69 -4.76 5.57
CA GLY A 125 -35.90 -5.90 6.45
C GLY A 125 -35.26 -5.81 7.83
N THR A 126 -34.54 -4.73 8.16
CA THR A 126 -34.14 -4.45 9.55
C THR A 126 -35.32 -3.80 10.26
N ALA A 127 -35.92 -4.50 11.21
CA ALA A 127 -36.89 -3.89 12.08
C ALA A 127 -36.19 -2.84 12.96
N THR A 128 -36.49 -1.58 12.76
CA THR A 128 -36.14 -0.53 13.72
C THR A 128 -36.91 -0.83 15.00
N PRO A 129 -36.25 -0.96 16.17
CA PRO A 129 -37.00 -1.00 17.41
C PRO A 129 -37.79 0.32 17.52
N SER A 130 -39.09 0.21 17.49
CA SER A 130 -39.97 1.33 17.79
C SER A 130 -39.69 1.77 19.24
N SER A 131 -39.05 2.92 19.35
CA SER A 131 -38.89 3.63 20.62
C SER A 131 -40.24 4.13 21.16
#